data_6ec658d1483e888d21b9a5717dfe72e6
#
_entry.id   6ec658d1483e888d21b9a5717dfe72e6
#
_cell.length_a   1.000
_cell.length_b   1.000
_cell.length_c   1.000
_cell.angle_alpha   90.00
_cell.angle_beta   90.00
_cell.angle_gamma   90.00
#
_symmetry.space_group_name_H-M   'P 1'
#
loop_
_entity.id
_entity.type
_entity.pdbx_description
1 polymer ?
#
loop_
_entity_poly.entity_id
_entity_poly.type
_entity_poly.pdbx_seq_one_letter_code
_entity_poly.pdbx_strand_id
1 'polypeptide(L)'
;MSTKIDVSNLKITDLRVANIDGVPKHCILLKIYTNQGIVGYGEVRDASSATYALMLKSRLLGENPLNVEKLFRRIKQFGGHSRQGGGVSGIEIALWDIVGKAYGVPVYQLLGGRYRDKVRMYCDTDVDGKHTGTDMGNALKKRMEMGYTFLKMDLGIELMLDEPGCLNAPSGFLEDIKKYSMKAINHQKGSIDRDMMLGKNYEVFTIPHYATGIHITEKGLDYLENYVKEVRDVIGYEVPLAIDHFGHVCVEDCIRFAKRLEKYNIAWMEDISPWQYTNHFKKLAEHTTVPVCTGEDIYLAENFEPLMASGAVQVIHPDMLTIGGFGEMKKVANLCDKYGVAMAIHMAESPIGCMAAIHAAAAIQNVLAVEFHSTDCPEWNNIALGIDNPLIVDGFARVPDAPGLGIEALNEELIAKYIHKDYPGQWESTDAWDHEWANDREWS
;
A
#
# COMPACT_ATOMS: atom_id res chain seq x y z
N MET A 1 -18.99 -31.40 -16.19
CA MET A 1 -18.34 -30.96 -17.44
C MET A 1 -18.14 -29.47 -17.32
N SER A 2 -16.89 -28.98 -17.24
CA SER A 2 -16.60 -27.54 -17.29
C SER A 2 -17.06 -27.04 -18.65
N THR A 3 -18.06 -26.15 -18.67
CA THR A 3 -18.49 -25.44 -19.88
C THR A 3 -17.29 -24.63 -20.36
N LYS A 4 -16.87 -24.89 -21.60
CA LYS A 4 -15.77 -24.18 -22.23
C LYS A 4 -16.15 -22.70 -22.33
N ILE A 5 -15.35 -21.81 -21.74
CA ILE A 5 -15.55 -20.36 -21.82
C ILE A 5 -15.42 -19.91 -23.27
N ASP A 6 -16.41 -19.17 -23.76
CA ASP A 6 -16.34 -18.48 -25.03
C ASP A 6 -15.73 -17.09 -24.83
N VAL A 7 -14.41 -17.02 -24.97
CA VAL A 7 -13.63 -15.80 -24.74
C VAL A 7 -14.04 -14.66 -25.68
N SER A 8 -14.60 -14.96 -26.86
CA SER A 8 -15.02 -13.95 -27.83
C SER A 8 -16.32 -13.23 -27.44
N ASN A 9 -17.17 -13.92 -26.68
CA ASN A 9 -18.49 -13.44 -26.21
C ASN A 9 -18.53 -13.20 -24.70
N LEU A 10 -17.37 -13.16 -24.03
CA LEU A 10 -17.31 -12.81 -22.62
C LEU A 10 -17.59 -11.32 -22.42
N LYS A 11 -18.52 -10.99 -21.50
CA LYS A 11 -18.94 -9.61 -21.23
C LYS A 11 -19.08 -9.35 -19.75
N ILE A 12 -18.67 -8.17 -19.34
CA ILE A 12 -18.92 -7.65 -17.99
C ILE A 12 -20.42 -7.37 -17.84
N THR A 13 -21.03 -7.88 -16.79
CA THR A 13 -22.47 -7.73 -16.51
C THR A 13 -22.77 -6.91 -15.27
N ASP A 14 -21.83 -6.87 -14.31
CA ASP A 14 -22.03 -6.12 -13.05
C ASP A 14 -20.68 -5.86 -12.37
N LEU A 15 -20.67 -4.87 -11.46
CA LEU A 15 -19.57 -4.55 -10.55
C LEU A 15 -20.17 -4.27 -9.18
N ARG A 16 -19.72 -4.98 -8.15
CA ARG A 16 -20.19 -4.83 -6.77
C ARG A 16 -19.05 -4.70 -5.80
N VAL A 17 -19.35 -4.12 -4.64
CA VAL A 17 -18.38 -3.87 -3.58
C VAL A 17 -18.87 -4.39 -2.24
N ALA A 18 -17.93 -4.66 -1.33
CA ALA A 18 -18.18 -4.88 0.07
C ALA A 18 -17.13 -4.11 0.88
N ASN A 19 -17.58 -3.21 1.74
CA ASN A 19 -16.70 -2.46 2.63
C ASN A 19 -16.52 -3.26 3.92
N ILE A 20 -15.31 -3.73 4.20
CA ILE A 20 -14.97 -4.41 5.45
C ILE A 20 -14.04 -3.55 6.30
N ASP A 21 -14.11 -3.68 7.62
CA ASP A 21 -13.29 -2.91 8.54
C ASP A 21 -12.80 -3.78 9.70
N GLY A 22 -11.58 -3.47 10.19
CA GLY A 22 -10.99 -4.15 11.34
C GLY A 22 -10.34 -5.51 11.04
N VAL A 23 -9.97 -5.79 9.77
CA VAL A 23 -9.24 -7.01 9.36
C VAL A 23 -8.04 -6.70 8.43
N PRO A 24 -7.03 -6.01 8.92
CA PRO A 24 -6.96 -5.09 10.07
C PRO A 24 -7.44 -3.67 9.74
N LYS A 25 -7.55 -3.30 8.46
CA LYS A 25 -7.88 -1.96 7.97
C LYS A 25 -9.25 -1.93 7.29
N HIS A 26 -9.73 -0.73 6.96
CA HIS A 26 -10.87 -0.56 6.09
C HIS A 26 -10.48 -0.92 4.66
N CYS A 27 -10.96 -2.05 4.19
CA CYS A 27 -10.73 -2.56 2.84
C CYS A 27 -12.05 -2.58 2.04
N ILE A 28 -11.97 -2.24 0.76
CA ILE A 28 -13.11 -2.20 -0.14
C ILE A 28 -12.94 -3.28 -1.19
N LEU A 29 -13.53 -4.43 -0.94
CA LEU A 29 -13.46 -5.59 -1.83
C LEU A 29 -14.34 -5.36 -3.06
N LEU A 30 -13.88 -5.81 -4.22
CA LEU A 30 -14.51 -5.62 -5.52
C LEU A 30 -14.77 -6.94 -6.21
N LYS A 31 -15.97 -7.11 -6.78
CA LYS A 31 -16.33 -8.20 -7.69
C LYS A 31 -16.76 -7.65 -9.05
N ILE A 32 -16.15 -8.13 -10.12
CA ILE A 32 -16.61 -7.93 -11.50
C ILE A 32 -17.23 -9.23 -12.00
N TYR A 33 -18.50 -9.18 -12.36
CA TYR A 33 -19.26 -10.33 -12.84
C TYR A 33 -19.27 -10.38 -14.36
N THR A 34 -19.35 -11.59 -14.89
CA THR A 34 -19.44 -11.83 -16.34
C THR A 34 -20.65 -12.64 -16.70
N ASN A 35 -21.09 -12.55 -17.97
CA ASN A 35 -22.21 -13.30 -18.53
C ASN A 35 -21.97 -14.83 -18.61
N GLN A 36 -20.76 -15.31 -18.34
CA GLN A 36 -20.41 -16.75 -18.36
C GLN A 36 -20.01 -17.28 -16.99
N GLY A 37 -20.32 -16.53 -15.91
CA GLY A 37 -20.12 -16.98 -14.52
C GLY A 37 -18.71 -16.85 -13.98
N ILE A 38 -17.76 -16.31 -14.75
CA ILE A 38 -16.46 -15.92 -14.21
C ILE A 38 -16.65 -14.65 -13.37
N VAL A 39 -16.08 -14.66 -12.17
CA VAL A 39 -16.02 -13.48 -11.29
C VAL A 39 -14.56 -13.10 -11.10
N GLY A 40 -14.24 -11.84 -11.38
CA GLY A 40 -12.93 -11.26 -11.08
C GLY A 40 -12.96 -10.58 -9.72
N TYR A 41 -11.90 -10.79 -8.95
CA TYR A 41 -11.68 -10.18 -7.65
C TYR A 41 -10.67 -9.05 -7.75
N GLY A 42 -11.00 -7.93 -7.14
CA GLY A 42 -10.15 -6.77 -6.99
C GLY A 42 -10.39 -6.12 -5.64
N GLU A 43 -9.70 -5.03 -5.40
CA GLU A 43 -9.83 -4.27 -4.17
C GLU A 43 -9.52 -2.80 -4.45
N VAL A 44 -10.27 -1.89 -3.85
CA VAL A 44 -9.94 -0.46 -3.86
C VAL A 44 -8.97 -0.20 -2.70
N ARG A 45 -7.98 0.66 -2.91
CA ARG A 45 -6.97 1.02 -1.90
C ARG A 45 -7.60 1.18 -0.51
N ASP A 46 -6.90 0.73 0.52
CA ASP A 46 -7.31 0.85 1.92
C ASP A 46 -7.68 2.30 2.29
N ALA A 47 -8.61 2.45 3.24
CA ALA A 47 -9.12 3.75 3.71
C ALA A 47 -9.60 4.71 2.60
N SER A 48 -9.97 4.17 1.44
CA SER A 48 -10.46 4.91 0.27
C SER A 48 -12.00 4.96 0.24
N SER A 49 -12.57 5.17 -0.94
CA SER A 49 -14.02 5.18 -1.18
C SER A 49 -14.40 4.23 -2.31
N ALA A 50 -15.42 3.42 -2.08
CA ALA A 50 -16.03 2.57 -3.11
C ALA A 50 -16.48 3.37 -4.34
N THR A 51 -16.79 4.65 -4.19
CA THR A 51 -17.19 5.56 -5.27
C THR A 51 -16.14 5.60 -6.39
N TYR A 52 -14.85 5.51 -6.07
CA TYR A 52 -13.79 5.54 -7.08
C TYR A 52 -13.83 4.35 -8.06
N ALA A 53 -14.38 3.21 -7.65
CA ALA A 53 -14.64 2.08 -8.55
C ALA A 53 -16.04 2.14 -9.16
N LEU A 54 -17.06 2.45 -8.35
CA LEU A 54 -18.46 2.43 -8.77
C LEU A 54 -18.77 3.44 -9.89
N MET A 55 -18.19 4.64 -9.83
CA MET A 55 -18.34 5.67 -10.87
C MET A 55 -17.82 5.23 -12.25
N LEU A 56 -17.03 4.16 -12.31
CA LEU A 56 -16.48 3.62 -13.55
C LEU A 56 -17.30 2.47 -14.13
N LYS A 57 -18.30 1.97 -13.40
CA LYS A 57 -19.09 0.79 -13.76
C LYS A 57 -19.72 0.93 -15.15
N SER A 58 -20.37 2.03 -15.44
CA SER A 58 -21.04 2.30 -16.73
C SER A 58 -20.12 2.20 -17.94
N ARG A 59 -18.80 2.45 -17.75
CA ARG A 59 -17.78 2.38 -18.80
C ARG A 59 -17.31 0.97 -19.09
N LEU A 60 -17.63 0.02 -18.19
CA LEU A 60 -17.22 -1.37 -18.25
C LEU A 60 -18.34 -2.30 -18.72
N LEU A 61 -19.60 -2.00 -18.40
CA LEU A 61 -20.74 -2.85 -18.72
C LEU A 61 -20.85 -3.17 -20.22
N GLY A 62 -21.04 -4.47 -20.52
CA GLY A 62 -21.15 -4.99 -21.89
C GLY A 62 -19.84 -5.17 -22.62
N GLU A 63 -18.72 -4.64 -22.09
CA GLU A 63 -17.39 -4.80 -22.68
C GLU A 63 -16.81 -6.19 -22.39
N ASN A 64 -15.88 -6.63 -23.25
CA ASN A 64 -15.15 -7.86 -23.02
C ASN A 64 -14.00 -7.60 -22.04
N PRO A 65 -13.99 -8.25 -20.83
CA PRO A 65 -12.97 -8.00 -19.79
C PRO A 65 -11.55 -8.43 -20.20
N LEU A 66 -11.41 -9.23 -21.26
CA LEU A 66 -10.10 -9.65 -21.75
C LEU A 66 -9.34 -8.53 -22.48
N ASN A 67 -10.01 -7.46 -22.85
CA ASN A 67 -9.40 -6.27 -23.45
C ASN A 67 -8.88 -5.31 -22.37
N VAL A 68 -8.04 -5.79 -21.46
CA VAL A 68 -7.61 -5.06 -20.26
C VAL A 68 -7.05 -3.69 -20.61
N GLU A 69 -6.09 -3.60 -21.51
CA GLU A 69 -5.47 -2.32 -21.92
C GLU A 69 -6.49 -1.32 -22.50
N LYS A 70 -7.46 -1.80 -23.30
CA LYS A 70 -8.52 -0.96 -23.82
C LYS A 70 -9.38 -0.38 -22.70
N LEU A 71 -9.75 -1.23 -21.73
CA LEU A 71 -10.59 -0.83 -20.60
C LEU A 71 -9.82 0.08 -19.65
N PHE A 72 -8.57 -0.26 -19.33
CA PHE A 72 -7.70 0.57 -18.52
C PHE A 72 -7.56 1.98 -19.13
N ARG A 73 -7.30 2.06 -20.45
CA ARG A 73 -7.17 3.34 -21.13
C ARG A 73 -8.43 4.19 -21.06
N ARG A 74 -9.61 3.57 -21.02
CA ARG A 74 -10.91 4.26 -20.88
C ARG A 74 -11.13 4.82 -19.49
N ILE A 75 -10.57 4.19 -18.46
CA ILE A 75 -10.83 4.57 -17.07
C ILE A 75 -9.65 5.26 -16.37
N LYS A 76 -8.42 5.15 -16.86
CA LYS A 76 -7.24 5.62 -16.15
C LYS A 76 -7.25 7.11 -15.81
N GLN A 77 -7.90 7.95 -16.62
CA GLN A 77 -8.01 9.40 -16.38
C GLN A 77 -8.82 9.77 -15.12
N PHE A 78 -9.60 8.82 -14.57
CA PHE A 78 -10.39 9.00 -13.35
C PHE A 78 -9.66 8.62 -12.08
N GLY A 79 -8.51 7.98 -12.22
CA GLY A 79 -7.60 7.70 -11.11
C GLY A 79 -6.80 8.93 -10.72
N GLY A 80 -6.08 8.80 -9.63
CA GLY A 80 -5.21 9.83 -9.11
C GLY A 80 -4.23 9.24 -8.10
N HIS A 81 -3.46 10.11 -7.48
CA HIS A 81 -2.49 9.70 -6.46
C HIS A 81 -3.17 9.24 -5.17
N SER A 82 -2.42 8.50 -4.35
CA SER A 82 -2.90 8.01 -3.07
C SER A 82 -4.19 7.16 -3.24
N ARG A 83 -5.11 7.28 -2.34
CA ARG A 83 -6.35 6.49 -2.29
C ARG A 83 -7.24 6.62 -3.55
N GLN A 84 -7.12 7.72 -4.27
CA GLN A 84 -7.92 7.94 -5.49
C GLN A 84 -7.56 6.96 -6.63
N GLY A 85 -6.33 6.49 -6.71
CA GLY A 85 -5.89 5.48 -7.70
C GLY A 85 -6.58 4.13 -7.54
N GLY A 86 -7.04 3.82 -6.34
CA GLY A 86 -7.54 2.50 -5.95
C GLY A 86 -8.71 1.98 -6.76
N GLY A 87 -9.62 2.84 -7.20
CA GLY A 87 -10.76 2.42 -8.02
C GLY A 87 -10.33 1.86 -9.38
N VAL A 88 -9.45 2.57 -10.08
CA VAL A 88 -8.89 2.14 -11.37
C VAL A 88 -8.00 0.91 -11.20
N SER A 89 -7.12 0.93 -10.20
CA SER A 89 -6.20 -0.17 -9.92
C SER A 89 -6.93 -1.46 -9.56
N GLY A 90 -7.93 -1.39 -8.67
CA GLY A 90 -8.72 -2.55 -8.27
C GLY A 90 -9.52 -3.15 -9.41
N ILE A 91 -10.06 -2.32 -10.31
CA ILE A 91 -10.73 -2.79 -11.53
C ILE A 91 -9.73 -3.51 -12.45
N GLU A 92 -8.56 -2.92 -12.70
CA GLU A 92 -7.54 -3.52 -13.56
C GLU A 92 -7.08 -4.87 -13.03
N ILE A 93 -6.86 -4.99 -11.72
CA ILE A 93 -6.52 -6.25 -11.06
C ILE A 93 -7.64 -7.29 -11.24
N ALA A 94 -8.90 -6.91 -11.04
CA ALA A 94 -10.04 -7.81 -11.24
C ALA A 94 -10.18 -8.26 -12.72
N LEU A 95 -9.84 -7.41 -13.67
CA LEU A 95 -9.82 -7.78 -15.10
C LEU A 95 -8.73 -8.81 -15.37
N TRP A 96 -7.51 -8.66 -14.83
CA TRP A 96 -6.46 -9.68 -14.98
C TRP A 96 -6.81 -10.99 -14.29
N ASP A 97 -7.51 -10.94 -13.15
CA ASP A 97 -8.04 -12.16 -12.53
C ASP A 97 -9.01 -12.91 -13.45
N ILE A 98 -9.93 -12.16 -14.11
CA ILE A 98 -10.81 -12.74 -15.13
C ILE A 98 -10.03 -13.34 -16.30
N VAL A 99 -9.02 -12.63 -16.81
CA VAL A 99 -8.17 -13.12 -17.93
C VAL A 99 -7.51 -14.44 -17.54
N GLY A 100 -6.89 -14.48 -16.36
CA GLY A 100 -6.25 -15.70 -15.87
C GLY A 100 -7.23 -16.86 -15.72
N LYS A 101 -8.40 -16.63 -15.14
CA LYS A 101 -9.47 -17.62 -14.99
C LYS A 101 -10.02 -18.09 -16.35
N ALA A 102 -10.23 -17.18 -17.31
CA ALA A 102 -10.75 -17.50 -18.62
C ALA A 102 -9.79 -18.38 -19.46
N TYR A 103 -8.48 -18.16 -19.32
CA TYR A 103 -7.45 -18.94 -20.00
C TYR A 103 -6.90 -20.12 -19.17
N GLY A 104 -7.30 -20.24 -17.90
CA GLY A 104 -6.86 -21.30 -17.00
C GLY A 104 -5.39 -21.18 -16.58
N VAL A 105 -4.87 -19.96 -16.47
CA VAL A 105 -3.47 -19.67 -16.09
C VAL A 105 -3.38 -18.64 -14.96
N PRO A 106 -2.35 -18.70 -14.11
CA PRO A 106 -2.13 -17.67 -13.10
C PRO A 106 -1.71 -16.33 -13.75
N VAL A 107 -2.02 -15.21 -13.09
CA VAL A 107 -1.76 -13.86 -13.63
C VAL A 107 -0.28 -13.65 -13.95
N TYR A 108 0.65 -14.08 -13.11
CA TYR A 108 2.08 -13.91 -13.38
C TYR A 108 2.51 -14.52 -14.72
N GLN A 109 1.86 -15.60 -15.18
CA GLN A 109 2.15 -16.25 -16.45
C GLN A 109 1.87 -15.33 -17.64
N LEU A 110 0.81 -14.50 -17.53
CA LEU A 110 0.43 -13.51 -18.53
C LEU A 110 1.34 -12.29 -18.54
N LEU A 111 2.03 -12.03 -17.40
CA LEU A 111 2.97 -10.93 -17.25
C LEU A 111 4.40 -11.24 -17.72
N GLY A 112 4.63 -12.45 -18.24
CA GLY A 112 5.93 -12.88 -18.76
C GLY A 112 6.54 -14.10 -18.06
N GLY A 113 5.82 -14.71 -17.12
CA GLY A 113 6.24 -15.92 -16.44
C GLY A 113 6.90 -15.67 -15.08
N ARG A 114 7.42 -16.72 -14.48
CA ARG A 114 7.87 -16.77 -13.10
C ARG A 114 9.38 -16.61 -12.99
N TYR A 115 9.84 -15.59 -12.28
CA TYR A 115 11.25 -15.43 -11.87
C TYR A 115 11.58 -16.15 -10.56
N ARG A 116 10.57 -16.31 -9.67
CA ARG A 116 10.76 -16.93 -8.34
C ARG A 116 9.55 -17.75 -7.92
N ASP A 117 9.82 -18.82 -7.16
CA ASP A 117 8.77 -19.70 -6.63
C ASP A 117 8.22 -19.22 -5.28
N LYS A 118 8.96 -18.36 -4.59
CA LYS A 118 8.59 -17.74 -3.32
C LYS A 118 8.89 -16.26 -3.37
N VAL A 119 7.97 -15.45 -2.89
CA VAL A 119 8.13 -14.00 -2.72
C VAL A 119 8.56 -13.74 -1.29
N ARG A 120 9.67 -13.02 -1.11
CA ARG A 120 10.11 -12.54 0.19
C ARG A 120 9.12 -11.48 0.68
N MET A 121 8.65 -11.64 1.92
CA MET A 121 7.81 -10.67 2.58
C MET A 121 8.63 -9.93 3.64
N TYR A 122 8.32 -8.66 3.89
CA TYR A 122 8.82 -7.94 5.05
C TYR A 122 7.65 -7.39 5.86
N CYS A 123 7.87 -7.31 7.17
CA CYS A 123 6.82 -6.92 8.09
C CYS A 123 7.03 -5.48 8.52
N ASP A 124 6.02 -4.67 8.35
CA ASP A 124 5.93 -3.37 8.99
C ASP A 124 5.56 -3.50 10.46
N THR A 125 6.08 -2.60 11.30
CA THR A 125 5.87 -2.62 12.75
C THR A 125 5.70 -1.18 13.25
N ASP A 126 4.48 -0.86 13.65
CA ASP A 126 4.09 0.46 14.17
C ASP A 126 4.72 0.77 15.54
N VAL A 127 4.67 2.05 15.93
CA VAL A 127 5.22 2.53 17.21
C VAL A 127 4.29 2.32 18.42
N ASP A 128 3.09 1.78 18.22
CA ASP A 128 2.09 1.62 19.29
C ASP A 128 2.59 0.75 20.44
N GLY A 129 2.61 1.33 21.65
CA GLY A 129 3.13 0.67 22.86
C GLY A 129 4.65 0.43 22.89
N LYS A 130 5.40 0.97 21.92
CA LYS A 130 6.86 0.78 21.77
C LYS A 130 7.58 2.11 22.01
N HIS A 131 7.55 2.56 23.26
CA HIS A 131 8.08 3.88 23.66
C HIS A 131 9.61 3.94 23.71
N THR A 132 10.29 2.80 23.78
CA THR A 132 11.74 2.69 23.72
C THR A 132 12.18 1.90 22.52
N GLY A 133 13.42 2.13 22.03
CA GLY A 133 14.01 1.32 20.97
C GLY A 133 14.14 -0.15 21.37
N THR A 134 14.29 -0.44 22.66
CA THR A 134 14.29 -1.82 23.17
C THR A 134 12.94 -2.49 23.00
N ASP A 135 11.81 -1.79 23.24
CA ASP A 135 10.47 -2.33 23.02
C ASP A 135 10.23 -2.63 21.53
N MET A 136 10.60 -1.70 20.66
CA MET A 136 10.54 -1.89 19.21
C MET A 136 11.45 -3.05 18.77
N GLY A 137 12.68 -3.08 19.26
CA GLY A 137 13.63 -4.16 18.98
C GLY A 137 13.09 -5.54 19.37
N ASN A 138 12.43 -5.65 20.52
CA ASN A 138 11.78 -6.89 20.96
C ASN A 138 10.59 -7.27 20.06
N ALA A 139 9.80 -6.31 19.58
CA ALA A 139 8.74 -6.55 18.63
C ALA A 139 9.31 -7.07 17.29
N LEU A 140 10.31 -6.41 16.76
CA LEU A 140 11.00 -6.82 15.53
C LEU A 140 11.68 -8.19 15.66
N LYS A 141 12.24 -8.50 16.83
CA LYS A 141 12.82 -9.83 17.10
C LYS A 141 11.78 -10.94 17.00
N LYS A 142 10.56 -10.71 17.47
CA LYS A 142 9.43 -11.65 17.25
C LYS A 142 9.14 -11.86 15.77
N ARG A 143 9.24 -10.82 14.94
CA ARG A 143 9.11 -10.96 13.48
C ARG A 143 10.22 -11.84 12.89
N MET A 144 11.46 -11.66 13.37
CA MET A 144 12.58 -12.55 12.98
C MET A 144 12.32 -14.00 13.38
N GLU A 145 11.78 -14.25 14.57
CA GLU A 145 11.38 -15.59 15.04
C GLU A 145 10.27 -16.22 14.20
N MET A 146 9.43 -15.40 13.54
CA MET A 146 8.44 -15.84 12.55
C MET A 146 9.05 -16.08 11.14
N GLY A 147 10.37 -15.91 10.99
CA GLY A 147 11.09 -16.15 9.75
C GLY A 147 11.25 -14.93 8.84
N TYR A 148 10.79 -13.73 9.23
CA TYR A 148 11.03 -12.54 8.43
C TYR A 148 12.54 -12.21 8.40
N THR A 149 13.05 -12.03 7.19
CA THR A 149 14.48 -11.74 6.93
C THR A 149 14.70 -10.29 6.47
N PHE A 150 13.67 -9.50 6.42
CA PHE A 150 13.65 -8.06 6.16
C PHE A 150 12.60 -7.44 7.07
N LEU A 151 12.92 -6.29 7.69
CA LEU A 151 12.08 -5.62 8.67
C LEU A 151 11.86 -4.17 8.28
N LYS A 152 10.69 -3.64 8.63
CA LYS A 152 10.38 -2.20 8.60
C LYS A 152 9.79 -1.79 9.94
N MET A 153 10.05 -0.57 10.37
CA MET A 153 9.45 0.02 11.56
C MET A 153 9.06 1.47 11.29
N ASP A 154 7.99 1.90 11.91
CA ASP A 154 7.66 3.31 11.99
C ASP A 154 8.68 4.05 12.84
N LEU A 155 9.05 5.24 12.39
CA LEU A 155 9.96 6.12 13.12
C LEU A 155 9.63 7.58 12.76
N GLY A 156 8.89 8.26 13.61
CA GLY A 156 8.41 9.60 13.35
C GLY A 156 8.45 10.53 14.56
N ILE A 157 7.89 11.71 14.37
CA ILE A 157 7.82 12.74 15.43
C ILE A 157 6.93 12.32 16.59
N GLU A 158 5.99 11.41 16.42
CA GLU A 158 5.10 10.91 17.46
C GLU A 158 5.85 10.28 18.64
N LEU A 159 7.02 9.70 18.41
CA LEU A 159 7.89 9.20 19.47
C LEU A 159 8.40 10.28 20.40
N MET A 160 8.42 11.54 19.93
CA MET A 160 8.98 12.69 20.65
C MET A 160 7.94 13.69 21.14
N LEU A 161 6.65 13.48 20.84
CA LEU A 161 5.60 14.43 21.21
C LEU A 161 5.51 14.68 22.71
N ASP A 162 5.84 13.68 23.53
CA ASP A 162 5.83 13.75 24.99
C ASP A 162 7.20 14.08 25.60
N GLU A 163 8.24 14.26 24.76
CA GLU A 163 9.60 14.53 25.20
C GLU A 163 9.92 16.02 25.13
N PRO A 164 9.91 16.75 26.26
CA PRO A 164 10.12 18.19 26.26
C PRO A 164 11.46 18.59 25.63
N GLY A 165 11.41 19.53 24.69
CA GLY A 165 12.61 20.08 24.05
C GLY A 165 13.16 19.25 22.88
N CYS A 166 12.52 18.14 22.50
CA CYS A 166 12.92 17.37 21.30
C CYS A 166 12.45 18.01 20.01
N LEU A 167 11.30 18.65 20.03
CA LEU A 167 10.71 19.32 18.88
C LEU A 167 10.56 20.82 19.11
N ASN A 168 10.76 21.60 18.07
CA ASN A 168 10.43 23.00 17.98
C ASN A 168 9.33 23.19 16.93
N ALA A 169 8.17 23.65 17.34
CA ALA A 169 6.99 23.83 16.49
C ALA A 169 6.24 25.11 16.87
N PRO A 170 5.32 25.62 16.02
CA PRO A 170 4.45 26.72 16.40
C PRO A 170 3.68 26.45 17.68
N SER A 171 3.40 27.51 18.46
CA SER A 171 2.69 27.40 19.73
C SER A 171 1.33 26.69 19.57
N GLY A 172 1.05 25.75 20.46
CA GLY A 172 -0.19 24.96 20.47
C GLY A 172 -0.22 23.81 19.48
N PHE A 173 0.72 23.72 18.53
CA PHE A 173 0.70 22.73 17.48
C PHE A 173 0.92 21.30 18.00
N LEU A 174 1.90 21.10 18.87
CA LEU A 174 2.18 19.77 19.44
C LEU A 174 1.04 19.26 20.32
N GLU A 175 0.38 20.15 21.04
CA GLU A 175 -0.82 19.85 21.83
C GLU A 175 -1.99 19.45 20.92
N ASP A 176 -2.16 20.14 19.80
CA ASP A 176 -3.19 19.82 18.82
C ASP A 176 -2.92 18.47 18.13
N ILE A 177 -1.68 18.16 17.76
CA ILE A 177 -1.32 16.84 17.22
C ILE A 177 -1.68 15.74 18.23
N LYS A 178 -1.26 15.85 19.47
CA LYS A 178 -1.57 14.87 20.53
C LYS A 178 -3.07 14.62 20.66
N LYS A 179 -3.85 15.71 20.63
CA LYS A 179 -5.30 15.65 20.81
C LYS A 179 -6.04 15.05 19.61
N TYR A 180 -5.57 15.32 18.41
CA TYR A 180 -6.27 15.02 17.17
C TYR A 180 -5.51 14.06 16.23
N SER A 181 -4.45 13.41 16.67
CA SER A 181 -3.73 12.44 15.84
C SER A 181 -4.62 11.27 15.46
N MET A 182 -4.36 10.67 14.31
CA MET A 182 -5.04 9.43 13.87
C MET A 182 -4.94 8.34 14.93
N LYS A 183 -3.82 8.29 15.65
CA LYS A 183 -3.60 7.39 16.76
C LYS A 183 -4.62 7.61 17.89
N ALA A 184 -4.86 8.86 18.30
CA ALA A 184 -5.88 9.18 19.29
C ALA A 184 -7.29 8.81 18.83
N ILE A 185 -7.56 8.91 17.52
CA ILE A 185 -8.84 8.54 16.91
C ILE A 185 -8.99 7.02 16.81
N ASN A 186 -7.99 6.32 16.32
CA ASN A 186 -8.02 4.86 16.16
C ASN A 186 -8.15 4.11 17.49
N HIS A 187 -7.68 4.69 18.59
CA HIS A 187 -7.84 4.11 19.93
C HIS A 187 -9.21 4.35 20.57
N GLN A 188 -10.02 5.24 20.03
CA GLN A 188 -11.41 5.40 20.44
C GLN A 188 -12.23 4.26 19.82
N LYS A 189 -12.34 3.13 20.53
CA LYS A 189 -13.23 2.02 20.14
C LYS A 189 -14.68 2.52 20.06
N GLY A 190 -15.19 2.68 18.87
CA GLY A 190 -16.55 3.13 18.57
C GLY A 190 -16.53 4.52 17.96
N SER A 191 -17.33 4.78 16.98
CA SER A 191 -17.53 5.99 16.19
C SER A 191 -16.48 7.10 16.37
N ILE A 192 -15.72 7.37 15.38
CA ILE A 192 -14.99 8.64 15.23
C ILE A 192 -15.99 9.74 15.57
N ASP A 193 -15.62 10.59 16.53
CA ASP A 193 -16.43 11.77 16.84
C ASP A 193 -16.51 12.63 15.57
N ARG A 194 -17.68 12.58 14.94
CA ARG A 194 -17.92 13.26 13.67
C ARG A 194 -17.65 14.77 13.78
N ASP A 195 -17.95 15.35 14.94
CA ASP A 195 -17.72 16.78 15.19
C ASP A 195 -16.22 17.06 15.28
N MET A 196 -15.42 16.12 15.79
CA MET A 196 -13.97 16.19 15.81
C MET A 196 -13.38 16.10 14.41
N MET A 197 -13.90 15.20 13.56
CA MET A 197 -13.48 15.06 12.17
C MET A 197 -13.87 16.26 11.30
N LEU A 198 -15.05 16.81 11.50
CA LEU A 198 -15.55 17.97 10.74
C LEU A 198 -14.99 19.30 11.25
N GLY A 199 -14.79 19.43 12.57
CA GLY A 199 -14.30 20.65 13.19
C GLY A 199 -12.80 20.88 13.05
N LYS A 200 -12.03 19.78 12.96
CA LYS A 200 -10.59 19.83 12.77
C LYS A 200 -10.13 18.68 11.88
N ASN A 201 -10.15 18.89 10.61
CA ASN A 201 -9.48 18.02 9.66
C ASN A 201 -7.95 18.20 9.84
N TYR A 202 -7.46 17.67 10.90
CA TYR A 202 -6.34 18.09 11.69
C TYR A 202 -5.00 17.77 11.06
N GLU A 203 -4.87 16.72 10.26
CA GLU A 203 -3.60 16.45 9.57
C GLU A 203 -3.36 17.49 8.47
N VAL A 204 -4.37 17.76 7.64
CA VAL A 204 -4.25 18.72 6.53
C VAL A 204 -4.13 20.17 7.01
N PHE A 205 -4.81 20.56 8.10
CA PHE A 205 -4.87 21.93 8.56
C PHE A 205 -3.96 22.23 9.75
N THR A 206 -3.48 21.23 10.47
CA THR A 206 -2.62 21.42 11.64
C THR A 206 -1.16 21.06 11.37
N ILE A 207 -0.86 20.24 10.35
CA ILE A 207 0.53 20.01 9.95
C ILE A 207 1.06 21.30 9.29
N PRO A 208 2.09 21.93 9.85
CA PRO A 208 2.71 23.10 9.24
C PRO A 208 3.34 22.72 7.91
N HIS A 209 3.54 23.71 7.07
CA HIS A 209 4.28 23.51 5.84
C HIS A 209 5.65 22.86 6.13
N TYR A 210 6.00 21.81 5.41
CA TYR A 210 7.20 20.99 5.59
C TYR A 210 8.51 21.80 5.72
N ALA A 211 8.60 22.99 5.10
CA ALA A 211 9.79 23.83 5.16
C ALA A 211 9.81 24.77 6.38
N THR A 212 8.69 24.99 7.08
CA THR A 212 8.58 26.02 8.13
C THR A 212 7.93 25.53 9.41
N GLY A 213 7.54 24.26 9.47
CA GLY A 213 6.70 23.75 10.52
C GLY A 213 7.44 23.22 11.73
N ILE A 214 7.70 21.93 11.73
CA ILE A 214 8.36 21.26 12.84
C ILE A 214 9.85 21.14 12.56
N HIS A 215 10.66 21.48 13.57
CA HIS A 215 12.10 21.25 13.56
C HIS A 215 12.48 20.27 14.66
N ILE A 216 13.37 19.33 14.35
CA ILE A 216 13.95 18.43 15.34
C ILE A 216 15.16 19.12 15.94
N THR A 217 15.18 19.28 17.27
CA THR A 217 16.31 19.84 18.00
C THR A 217 17.46 18.85 18.07
N GLU A 218 18.65 19.27 18.55
CA GLU A 218 19.75 18.33 18.82
C GLU A 218 19.33 17.25 19.83
N LYS A 219 18.56 17.63 20.86
CA LYS A 219 18.01 16.68 21.83
C LYS A 219 17.08 15.66 21.15
N GLY A 220 16.25 16.11 20.20
CA GLY A 220 15.37 15.22 19.45
C GLY A 220 16.14 14.28 18.53
N LEU A 221 17.18 14.77 17.87
CA LEU A 221 18.07 13.94 17.06
C LEU A 221 18.80 12.89 17.90
N ASP A 222 19.28 13.26 19.10
CA ASP A 222 19.91 12.32 20.04
C ASP A 222 18.91 11.27 20.52
N TYR A 223 17.65 11.66 20.76
CA TYR A 223 16.58 10.76 21.16
C TYR A 223 16.30 9.71 20.08
N LEU A 224 16.06 10.13 18.85
CA LEU A 224 15.77 9.22 17.71
C LEU A 224 16.98 8.33 17.39
N GLU A 225 18.20 8.88 17.41
CA GLU A 225 19.41 8.09 17.20
C GLU A 225 19.55 7.01 18.28
N ASN A 226 19.32 7.35 19.55
CA ASN A 226 19.37 6.36 20.63
C ASN A 226 18.28 5.29 20.47
N TYR A 227 17.08 5.68 20.04
CA TYR A 227 16.01 4.73 19.73
C TYR A 227 16.46 3.68 18.68
N VAL A 228 17.01 4.14 17.57
CA VAL A 228 17.52 3.25 16.51
C VAL A 228 18.68 2.40 17.01
N LYS A 229 19.56 2.97 17.83
CA LYS A 229 20.65 2.22 18.47
C LYS A 229 20.12 1.08 19.33
N GLU A 230 19.15 1.34 20.19
CA GLU A 230 18.56 0.32 21.07
C GLU A 230 17.87 -0.78 20.23
N VAL A 231 17.19 -0.41 19.14
CA VAL A 231 16.63 -1.39 18.19
C VAL A 231 17.74 -2.31 17.68
N ARG A 232 18.85 -1.74 17.17
CA ARG A 232 19.98 -2.51 16.64
C ARG A 232 20.67 -3.34 17.71
N ASP A 233 20.77 -2.87 18.93
CA ASP A 233 21.31 -3.64 20.06
C ASP A 233 20.51 -4.94 20.31
N VAL A 234 19.20 -4.95 20.01
CA VAL A 234 18.32 -6.13 20.16
C VAL A 234 18.34 -7.04 18.94
N ILE A 235 18.18 -6.47 17.72
CA ILE A 235 18.02 -7.28 16.48
C ILE A 235 19.33 -7.57 15.76
N GLY A 236 20.42 -6.88 16.10
CA GLY A 236 21.70 -6.99 15.39
C GLY A 236 21.70 -6.31 14.03
N TYR A 237 22.65 -6.66 13.17
CA TYR A 237 22.88 -6.04 11.85
C TYR A 237 22.73 -7.00 10.66
N GLU A 238 22.39 -8.25 10.93
CA GLU A 238 22.28 -9.28 9.88
C GLU A 238 20.99 -9.16 9.06
N VAL A 239 19.94 -8.52 9.64
CA VAL A 239 18.67 -8.31 8.98
C VAL A 239 18.55 -6.85 8.55
N PRO A 240 18.23 -6.57 7.26
CA PRO A 240 17.90 -5.22 6.81
C PRO A 240 16.74 -4.63 7.61
N LEU A 241 16.85 -3.34 7.96
CA LEU A 241 15.83 -2.59 8.67
C LEU A 241 15.54 -1.30 7.90
N ALA A 242 14.33 -1.15 7.40
CA ALA A 242 13.80 0.08 6.84
C ALA A 242 13.10 0.91 7.92
N ILE A 243 12.98 2.21 7.68
CA ILE A 243 12.24 3.14 8.53
C ILE A 243 11.25 3.95 7.71
N ASP A 244 10.09 4.24 8.29
CA ASP A 244 8.96 4.90 7.65
C ASP A 244 8.37 6.02 8.53
N HIS A 245 7.42 6.79 7.97
CA HIS A 245 6.65 7.85 8.62
C HIS A 245 7.46 9.06 9.12
N PHE A 246 8.55 9.39 8.43
CA PHE A 246 9.41 10.52 8.82
C PHE A 246 8.99 11.87 8.20
N GLY A 247 7.90 11.95 7.46
CA GLY A 247 7.54 13.00 6.51
C GLY A 247 7.07 14.35 7.05
N HIS A 248 7.08 14.62 8.35
CA HIS A 248 6.48 15.84 8.91
C HIS A 248 7.49 16.93 9.32
N VAL A 249 8.74 16.80 8.94
CA VAL A 249 9.82 17.73 9.28
C VAL A 249 10.49 18.27 8.02
N CYS A 250 11.24 19.38 8.15
CA CYS A 250 11.94 19.93 7.00
C CYS A 250 13.07 19.01 6.51
N VAL A 251 13.39 19.09 5.22
CA VAL A 251 14.41 18.23 4.59
C VAL A 251 15.80 18.39 5.23
N GLU A 252 16.11 19.56 5.77
CA GLU A 252 17.36 19.81 6.49
C GLU A 252 17.49 18.97 7.76
N ASP A 253 16.40 18.78 8.49
CA ASP A 253 16.39 17.94 9.68
C ASP A 253 16.42 16.46 9.29
N CYS A 254 15.76 16.07 8.21
CA CYS A 254 15.91 14.72 7.62
C CYS A 254 17.37 14.42 7.26
N ILE A 255 18.08 15.38 6.65
CA ILE A 255 19.51 15.23 6.32
C ILE A 255 20.36 15.08 7.58
N ARG A 256 20.12 15.91 8.61
CA ARG A 256 20.85 15.82 9.88
C ARG A 256 20.63 14.46 10.54
N PHE A 257 19.40 13.97 10.53
CA PHE A 257 19.06 12.68 11.08
C PHE A 257 19.65 11.54 10.25
N ALA A 258 19.48 11.54 8.94
CA ALA A 258 20.02 10.52 8.05
C ALA A 258 21.55 10.31 8.25
N LYS A 259 22.31 11.40 8.39
CA LYS A 259 23.75 11.34 8.68
C LYS A 259 24.08 10.64 10.00
N ARG A 260 23.24 10.80 11.03
CA ARG A 260 23.40 10.07 12.29
C ARG A 260 23.10 8.59 12.14
N LEU A 261 22.23 8.22 11.20
CA LEU A 261 21.80 6.85 10.94
C LEU A 261 22.77 6.06 10.06
N GLU A 262 23.71 6.66 9.35
CA GLU A 262 24.64 5.97 8.42
C GLU A 262 25.34 4.78 9.06
N LYS A 263 25.72 4.89 10.32
CA LYS A 263 26.41 3.81 11.08
C LYS A 263 25.49 2.65 11.50
N TYR A 264 24.17 2.80 11.36
CA TYR A 264 23.20 1.76 11.75
C TYR A 264 22.73 0.89 10.60
N ASN A 265 23.30 1.07 9.40
CA ASN A 265 22.98 0.27 8.21
C ASN A 265 21.48 0.16 7.95
N ILE A 266 20.81 1.31 7.86
CA ILE A 266 19.39 1.40 7.53
C ILE A 266 19.19 1.06 6.05
N ALA A 267 18.21 0.20 5.75
CA ALA A 267 17.91 -0.25 4.40
C ALA A 267 17.35 0.89 3.52
N TRP A 268 16.45 1.71 4.07
CA TRP A 268 16.01 2.97 3.49
C TRP A 268 15.27 3.84 4.52
N MET A 269 15.20 5.14 4.23
CA MET A 269 14.27 6.08 4.82
C MET A 269 13.12 6.31 3.84
N GLU A 270 11.89 6.09 4.27
CA GLU A 270 10.69 6.15 3.46
C GLU A 270 9.91 7.44 3.72
N ASP A 271 9.30 7.98 2.66
CA ASP A 271 8.36 9.10 2.67
C ASP A 271 8.77 10.31 3.51
N ILE A 272 10.04 10.70 3.39
CA ILE A 272 10.64 11.82 4.11
C ILE A 272 10.03 13.20 3.75
N SER A 273 9.31 13.25 2.67
CA SER A 273 8.66 14.45 2.11
C SER A 273 7.54 14.00 1.17
N PRO A 274 6.55 14.85 0.87
CA PRO A 274 5.59 14.52 -0.19
C PRO A 274 6.34 14.23 -1.51
N TRP A 275 6.02 13.12 -2.15
CA TRP A 275 6.73 12.57 -3.32
C TRP A 275 6.84 13.58 -4.49
N GLN A 276 5.90 14.52 -4.61
CA GLN A 276 5.89 15.57 -5.63
C GLN A 276 7.11 16.50 -5.55
N TYR A 277 7.78 16.55 -4.41
CA TYR A 277 8.96 17.39 -4.19
C TYR A 277 10.25 16.62 -4.48
N THR A 278 10.42 16.15 -5.71
CA THR A 278 11.60 15.40 -6.17
C THR A 278 12.93 16.03 -5.73
N ASN A 279 13.01 17.37 -5.69
CA ASN A 279 14.23 18.06 -5.26
C ASN A 279 14.55 17.87 -3.77
N HIS A 280 13.56 17.59 -2.90
CA HIS A 280 13.82 17.27 -1.50
C HIS A 280 14.47 15.91 -1.36
N PHE A 281 13.90 14.91 -2.04
CA PHE A 281 14.48 13.57 -2.11
C PHE A 281 15.89 13.58 -2.67
N LYS A 282 16.11 14.33 -3.77
CA LYS A 282 17.43 14.50 -4.35
C LYS A 282 18.41 15.15 -3.38
N LYS A 283 17.99 16.22 -2.71
CA LYS A 283 18.81 16.90 -1.70
C LYS A 283 19.20 15.96 -0.55
N LEU A 284 18.27 15.13 -0.07
CA LEU A 284 18.59 14.12 0.95
C LEU A 284 19.58 13.09 0.40
N ALA A 285 19.29 12.48 -0.75
CA ALA A 285 20.14 11.45 -1.36
C ALA A 285 21.58 11.94 -1.65
N GLU A 286 21.77 13.22 -1.96
CA GLU A 286 23.10 13.81 -2.17
C GLU A 286 23.89 14.04 -0.86
N HIS A 287 23.26 13.94 0.30
CA HIS A 287 23.87 14.30 1.59
C HIS A 287 24.00 13.14 2.58
N THR A 288 23.56 11.96 2.22
CA THR A 288 23.66 10.76 3.06
C THR A 288 23.91 9.51 2.23
N THR A 289 24.45 8.48 2.89
CA THR A 289 24.58 7.13 2.32
C THR A 289 23.38 6.23 2.65
N VAL A 290 22.45 6.69 3.49
CA VAL A 290 21.20 5.96 3.78
C VAL A 290 20.32 6.02 2.52
N PRO A 291 19.89 4.87 1.95
CA PRO A 291 19.01 4.87 0.80
C PRO A 291 17.68 5.57 1.08
N VAL A 292 17.13 6.23 0.07
CA VAL A 292 15.89 6.98 0.14
C VAL A 292 14.81 6.23 -0.65
N CYS A 293 13.61 6.13 -0.08
CA CYS A 293 12.47 5.41 -0.64
C CYS A 293 11.20 6.28 -0.66
N THR A 294 10.38 6.10 -1.68
CA THR A 294 8.99 6.59 -1.75
C THR A 294 8.23 5.86 -2.85
N GLY A 295 6.91 5.98 -2.89
CA GLY A 295 6.17 5.52 -4.04
C GLY A 295 4.77 4.96 -3.81
N GLU A 296 4.35 4.67 -2.60
CA GLU A 296 3.06 4.03 -2.31
C GLU A 296 1.86 4.84 -2.81
N ASP A 297 1.98 6.17 -2.79
CA ASP A 297 0.94 7.11 -3.17
C ASP A 297 1.04 7.60 -4.62
N ILE A 298 1.96 7.06 -5.42
CA ILE A 298 2.17 7.52 -6.80
C ILE A 298 1.32 6.72 -7.79
N TYR A 299 0.49 7.42 -8.53
CA TYR A 299 -0.34 6.87 -9.60
C TYR A 299 0.38 7.01 -10.95
N LEU A 300 0.36 5.94 -11.76
CA LEU A 300 0.98 5.77 -13.09
C LEU A 300 2.51 5.87 -13.14
N ALA A 301 3.09 5.02 -13.96
CA ALA A 301 4.54 4.87 -14.10
C ALA A 301 5.27 6.17 -14.50
N GLU A 302 4.64 7.02 -15.29
CA GLU A 302 5.19 8.29 -15.73
C GLU A 302 5.55 9.25 -14.59
N ASN A 303 4.88 9.12 -13.43
CA ASN A 303 5.13 9.97 -12.26
C ASN A 303 6.30 9.45 -11.39
N PHE A 304 6.76 8.24 -11.58
CA PHE A 304 7.96 7.70 -10.92
C PHE A 304 9.26 8.10 -11.64
N GLU A 305 9.22 8.30 -12.95
CA GLU A 305 10.43 8.52 -13.74
C GLU A 305 11.26 9.73 -13.29
N PRO A 306 10.67 10.89 -12.94
CA PRO A 306 11.45 12.04 -12.46
C PRO A 306 12.29 11.75 -11.20
N LEU A 307 11.75 10.98 -10.25
CA LEU A 307 12.44 10.58 -9.03
C LEU A 307 13.66 9.70 -9.35
N MET A 308 13.48 8.69 -10.19
CA MET A 308 14.55 7.77 -10.57
C MET A 308 15.60 8.44 -11.48
N ALA A 309 15.17 9.17 -12.50
CA ALA A 309 16.04 9.82 -13.45
C ALA A 309 16.95 10.89 -12.81
N SER A 310 16.49 11.54 -11.75
CA SER A 310 17.29 12.55 -11.03
C SER A 310 18.24 11.95 -9.98
N GLY A 311 18.19 10.64 -9.71
CA GLY A 311 18.93 10.00 -8.62
C GLY A 311 18.38 10.33 -7.22
N ALA A 312 17.16 10.80 -7.14
CA ALA A 312 16.52 11.20 -5.88
C ALA A 312 16.18 10.03 -4.97
N VAL A 313 16.04 8.83 -5.52
CA VAL A 313 15.69 7.61 -4.78
C VAL A 313 16.58 6.44 -5.18
N GLN A 314 16.85 5.56 -4.25
CA GLN A 314 17.56 4.29 -4.46
C GLN A 314 16.62 3.09 -4.38
N VAL A 315 15.45 3.28 -3.77
CA VAL A 315 14.37 2.31 -3.70
C VAL A 315 13.06 2.98 -4.12
N ILE A 316 12.24 2.28 -4.89
CA ILE A 316 10.86 2.67 -5.20
C ILE A 316 9.91 1.68 -4.55
N HIS A 317 8.82 2.19 -4.02
CA HIS A 317 7.86 1.44 -3.21
C HIS A 317 6.42 1.58 -3.72
N PRO A 318 6.14 1.15 -4.97
CA PRO A 318 4.79 1.27 -5.54
C PRO A 318 3.81 0.31 -4.87
N ASP A 319 2.54 0.72 -4.82
CA ASP A 319 1.43 -0.08 -4.34
C ASP A 319 0.55 -0.55 -5.49
N MET A 320 0.14 -1.84 -5.48
CA MET A 320 -0.69 -2.42 -6.54
C MET A 320 -2.04 -1.73 -6.70
N LEU A 321 -2.61 -1.25 -5.58
CA LEU A 321 -3.94 -0.63 -5.54
C LEU A 321 -3.89 0.90 -5.71
N THR A 322 -2.70 1.48 -5.84
CA THR A 322 -2.53 2.91 -6.18
C THR A 322 -2.05 3.09 -7.61
N ILE A 323 -1.06 2.31 -8.04
CA ILE A 323 -0.26 2.57 -9.24
C ILE A 323 -1.04 2.50 -10.56
N GLY A 324 -2.18 1.80 -10.60
CA GLY A 324 -2.93 1.49 -11.82
C GLY A 324 -2.90 0.00 -12.17
N GLY A 325 -2.52 -0.87 -11.23
CA GLY A 325 -2.53 -2.31 -11.37
C GLY A 325 -1.28 -2.89 -12.05
N PHE A 326 -1.42 -4.09 -12.62
CA PHE A 326 -0.30 -4.89 -13.16
C PHE A 326 0.42 -4.23 -14.34
N GLY A 327 -0.34 -3.60 -15.23
CA GLY A 327 0.23 -2.96 -16.42
C GLY A 327 1.20 -1.83 -16.04
N GLU A 328 0.80 -0.96 -15.13
CA GLU A 328 1.64 0.14 -14.63
C GLU A 328 2.78 -0.36 -13.74
N MET A 329 2.55 -1.35 -12.88
CA MET A 329 3.60 -1.97 -12.06
C MET A 329 4.74 -2.52 -12.92
N LYS A 330 4.41 -3.18 -14.04
CA LYS A 330 5.42 -3.67 -14.99
C LYS A 330 6.23 -2.54 -15.64
N LYS A 331 5.59 -1.41 -15.96
CA LYS A 331 6.27 -0.23 -16.50
C LYS A 331 7.24 0.38 -15.49
N VAL A 332 6.83 0.51 -14.21
CA VAL A 332 7.71 0.97 -13.13
C VAL A 332 8.90 0.04 -12.95
N ALA A 333 8.68 -1.27 -12.98
CA ALA A 333 9.77 -2.25 -12.89
C ALA A 333 10.81 -2.08 -14.01
N ASN A 334 10.37 -1.79 -15.24
CA ASN A 334 11.27 -1.50 -16.36
C ASN A 334 12.03 -0.18 -16.18
N LEU A 335 11.39 0.83 -15.58
CA LEU A 335 12.08 2.08 -15.22
C LEU A 335 13.12 1.84 -14.11
N CYS A 336 12.79 1.06 -13.10
CA CYS A 336 13.74 0.66 -12.06
C CYS A 336 14.98 -0.04 -12.64
N ASP A 337 14.77 -0.96 -13.58
CA ASP A 337 15.87 -1.64 -14.28
C ASP A 337 16.72 -0.65 -15.10
N LYS A 338 16.07 0.26 -15.83
CA LYS A 338 16.72 1.30 -16.64
C LYS A 338 17.60 2.23 -15.81
N TYR A 339 17.16 2.61 -14.61
CA TYR A 339 17.86 3.58 -13.75
C TYR A 339 18.68 2.93 -12.62
N GLY A 340 18.68 1.59 -12.50
CA GLY A 340 19.40 0.89 -11.45
C GLY A 340 18.81 1.12 -10.04
N VAL A 341 17.51 1.34 -9.94
CA VAL A 341 16.77 1.55 -8.69
C VAL A 341 16.16 0.23 -8.24
N ALA A 342 16.24 -0.08 -6.96
CA ALA A 342 15.59 -1.26 -6.40
C ALA A 342 14.08 -1.04 -6.27
N MET A 343 13.28 -2.11 -6.30
CA MET A 343 11.84 -2.05 -6.10
C MET A 343 11.42 -2.95 -4.94
N ALA A 344 10.79 -2.39 -3.94
CA ALA A 344 9.94 -3.09 -2.98
C ALA A 344 8.48 -2.80 -3.33
N ILE A 345 7.55 -3.64 -2.91
CA ILE A 345 6.12 -3.41 -3.18
C ILE A 345 5.42 -3.15 -1.85
N HIS A 346 4.79 -1.97 -1.75
CA HIS A 346 3.90 -1.64 -0.64
C HIS A 346 2.66 -2.54 -0.66
N MET A 347 2.20 -2.97 0.51
CA MET A 347 0.97 -3.74 0.64
C MET A 347 0.45 -3.66 2.07
N ALA A 348 -0.69 -3.03 2.25
CA ALA A 348 -1.36 -2.84 3.54
C ALA A 348 -2.78 -3.41 3.59
N GLU A 349 -3.26 -3.99 2.51
CA GLU A 349 -4.64 -4.29 2.19
C GLU A 349 -5.04 -5.73 2.56
N SER A 350 -6.16 -6.20 1.95
CA SER A 350 -6.68 -7.55 2.12
C SER A 350 -5.84 -8.61 1.36
N PRO A 351 -6.14 -9.91 1.52
CA PRO A 351 -5.51 -10.95 0.71
C PRO A 351 -5.63 -10.74 -0.80
N ILE A 352 -6.60 -9.99 -1.31
CA ILE A 352 -6.74 -9.72 -2.74
C ILE A 352 -5.59 -8.83 -3.22
N GLY A 353 -5.34 -7.69 -2.56
CA GLY A 353 -4.21 -6.81 -2.84
C GLY A 353 -2.87 -7.53 -2.65
N CYS A 354 -2.75 -8.34 -1.59
CA CYS A 354 -1.56 -9.14 -1.33
C CYS A 354 -1.28 -10.16 -2.46
N MET A 355 -2.29 -10.89 -2.92
CA MET A 355 -2.13 -11.82 -4.04
C MET A 355 -1.75 -11.11 -5.33
N ALA A 356 -2.31 -9.92 -5.59
CA ALA A 356 -1.87 -9.09 -6.72
C ALA A 356 -0.39 -8.72 -6.62
N ALA A 357 0.07 -8.28 -5.44
CA ALA A 357 1.49 -7.98 -5.18
C ALA A 357 2.39 -9.21 -5.35
N ILE A 358 1.96 -10.39 -4.87
CA ILE A 358 2.68 -11.65 -5.04
C ILE A 358 2.81 -12.02 -6.52
N HIS A 359 1.74 -11.91 -7.31
CA HIS A 359 1.79 -12.18 -8.76
C HIS A 359 2.71 -11.19 -9.49
N ALA A 360 2.65 -9.91 -9.16
CA ALA A 360 3.55 -8.91 -9.70
C ALA A 360 5.02 -9.24 -9.35
N ALA A 361 5.30 -9.49 -8.06
CA ALA A 361 6.63 -9.85 -7.59
C ALA A 361 7.15 -11.15 -8.21
N ALA A 362 6.26 -12.12 -8.49
CA ALA A 362 6.64 -13.36 -9.15
C ALA A 362 7.12 -13.13 -10.58
N ALA A 363 6.53 -12.17 -11.31
CA ALA A 363 6.80 -11.89 -12.72
C ALA A 363 7.82 -10.77 -12.97
N ILE A 364 8.31 -10.10 -11.91
CA ILE A 364 9.23 -8.96 -12.00
C ILE A 364 10.58 -9.35 -11.39
N GLN A 365 11.66 -9.17 -12.16
CA GLN A 365 12.99 -9.60 -11.76
C GLN A 365 13.54 -8.83 -10.56
N ASN A 366 13.41 -7.50 -10.56
CA ASN A 366 14.10 -6.58 -9.66
C ASN A 366 13.31 -6.22 -8.39
N VAL A 367 12.38 -7.08 -7.95
CA VAL A 367 11.66 -6.93 -6.67
C VAL A 367 12.52 -7.45 -5.52
N LEU A 368 12.74 -6.62 -4.51
CA LEU A 368 13.42 -6.97 -3.25
C LEU A 368 12.51 -7.82 -2.34
N ALA A 369 11.33 -7.31 -2.06
CA ALA A 369 10.34 -7.92 -1.17
C ALA A 369 8.97 -7.24 -1.33
N VAL A 370 7.94 -7.85 -0.75
CA VAL A 370 6.58 -7.31 -0.64
C VAL A 370 6.28 -7.04 0.83
N GLU A 371 5.66 -5.94 1.11
CA GLU A 371 5.25 -5.53 2.46
C GLU A 371 4.11 -6.37 3.01
N PHE A 372 4.00 -6.41 4.35
CA PHE A 372 2.91 -7.07 5.03
C PHE A 372 2.60 -6.41 6.38
N HIS A 373 1.39 -5.89 6.53
CA HIS A 373 0.91 -5.21 7.75
C HIS A 373 0.05 -6.08 8.67
N SER A 374 -0.41 -7.24 8.19
CA SER A 374 -1.46 -8.01 8.88
C SER A 374 -0.92 -9.17 9.71
N THR A 375 0.34 -9.13 10.12
CA THR A 375 0.99 -10.20 10.90
C THR A 375 0.26 -10.53 12.21
N ASP A 376 -0.33 -9.52 12.85
CA ASP A 376 -1.05 -9.67 14.12
C ASP A 376 -2.56 -9.87 13.95
N CYS A 377 -3.04 -10.07 12.71
CA CYS A 377 -4.45 -10.30 12.39
C CYS A 377 -4.67 -11.68 11.73
N PRO A 378 -4.77 -12.77 12.49
CA PRO A 378 -4.92 -14.12 11.93
C PRO A 378 -6.16 -14.30 11.04
N GLU A 379 -7.25 -13.57 11.33
CA GLU A 379 -8.50 -13.63 10.56
C GLU A 379 -8.35 -13.09 9.13
N TRP A 380 -7.36 -12.24 8.89
CA TRP A 380 -7.00 -11.76 7.55
C TRP A 380 -6.78 -12.93 6.57
N ASN A 381 -6.09 -13.99 6.98
CA ASN A 381 -5.83 -15.16 6.14
C ASN A 381 -7.11 -15.91 5.70
N ASN A 382 -8.22 -15.65 6.34
CA ASN A 382 -9.49 -16.35 6.08
C ASN A 382 -10.44 -15.57 5.16
N ILE A 383 -10.08 -14.36 4.71
CA ILE A 383 -10.92 -13.52 3.82
C ILE A 383 -11.01 -14.14 2.42
N ALA A 384 -9.91 -14.63 1.87
CA ALA A 384 -9.86 -15.27 0.57
C ALA A 384 -9.68 -16.79 0.72
N LEU A 385 -10.36 -17.55 -0.12
CA LEU A 385 -10.34 -19.02 -0.15
C LEU A 385 -9.61 -19.52 -1.42
N GLY A 386 -9.01 -20.71 -1.33
CA GLY A 386 -8.26 -21.32 -2.43
C GLY A 386 -6.77 -20.98 -2.44
N ILE A 387 -6.32 -20.07 -1.58
CA ILE A 387 -4.92 -19.71 -1.38
C ILE A 387 -4.34 -20.41 -0.14
N ASP A 388 -3.02 -20.39 0.02
CA ASP A 388 -2.36 -20.95 1.22
C ASP A 388 -2.87 -20.24 2.49
N ASN A 389 -3.02 -21.01 3.58
CA ASN A 389 -3.46 -20.47 4.87
C ASN A 389 -2.66 -21.14 6.03
N PRO A 390 -1.77 -20.41 6.72
CA PRO A 390 -1.45 -19.00 6.49
C PRO A 390 -0.73 -18.76 5.15
N LEU A 391 -0.97 -17.58 4.56
CA LEU A 391 -0.38 -17.20 3.27
C LEU A 391 1.15 -17.02 3.36
N ILE A 392 1.62 -16.53 4.50
CA ILE A 392 3.05 -16.25 4.74
C ILE A 392 3.59 -17.28 5.74
N VAL A 393 4.63 -17.98 5.32
CA VAL A 393 5.34 -18.98 6.14
C VAL A 393 6.84 -18.68 6.08
N ASP A 394 7.47 -18.62 7.24
CA ASP A 394 8.92 -18.32 7.38
C ASP A 394 9.34 -17.06 6.61
N GLY A 395 8.50 -16.01 6.63
CA GLY A 395 8.76 -14.75 5.95
C GLY A 395 8.62 -14.78 4.43
N PHE A 396 8.01 -15.83 3.85
CA PHE A 396 7.80 -15.97 2.42
C PHE A 396 6.36 -16.35 2.09
N ALA A 397 5.86 -15.86 0.97
CA ALA A 397 4.64 -16.32 0.34
C ALA A 397 4.97 -17.20 -0.88
N ARG A 398 4.33 -18.36 -0.99
CA ARG A 398 4.47 -19.22 -2.17
C ARG A 398 3.72 -18.60 -3.35
N VAL A 399 4.32 -18.64 -4.53
CA VAL A 399 3.66 -18.19 -5.77
C VAL A 399 2.62 -19.26 -6.19
N PRO A 400 1.32 -18.88 -6.32
CA PRO A 400 0.28 -19.87 -6.62
C PRO A 400 0.33 -20.34 -8.07
N ASP A 401 -0.14 -21.59 -8.30
CA ASP A 401 -0.28 -22.15 -9.64
C ASP A 401 -1.72 -22.11 -10.16
N ALA A 402 -2.68 -21.75 -9.31
CA ALA A 402 -4.10 -21.65 -9.66
C ALA A 402 -4.40 -20.48 -10.61
N PRO A 403 -5.43 -20.57 -11.46
CA PRO A 403 -5.81 -19.53 -12.41
C PRO A 403 -6.16 -18.19 -11.76
N GLY A 404 -5.93 -17.12 -12.50
CA GLY A 404 -6.19 -15.76 -12.02
C GLY A 404 -5.23 -15.37 -10.89
N LEU A 405 -5.76 -14.75 -9.84
CA LEU A 405 -5.04 -14.47 -8.60
C LEU A 405 -4.85 -15.71 -7.70
N GLY A 406 -5.36 -16.88 -8.11
CA GLY A 406 -5.38 -18.07 -7.27
C GLY A 406 -6.51 -18.10 -6.24
N ILE A 407 -7.35 -17.08 -6.21
CA ILE A 407 -8.49 -16.96 -5.31
C ILE A 407 -9.70 -17.67 -5.93
N GLU A 408 -10.17 -18.75 -5.28
CA GLU A 408 -11.35 -19.49 -5.74
C GLU A 408 -12.65 -18.77 -5.36
N ALA A 409 -12.72 -18.26 -4.13
CA ALA A 409 -13.87 -17.55 -3.59
C ALA A 409 -13.46 -16.59 -2.48
N LEU A 410 -14.38 -15.70 -2.09
CA LEU A 410 -14.27 -14.92 -0.87
C LEU A 410 -15.10 -15.58 0.24
N ASN A 411 -14.65 -15.45 1.47
CA ASN A 411 -15.36 -15.98 2.64
C ASN A 411 -16.53 -15.05 3.00
N GLU A 412 -17.69 -15.36 2.44
CA GLU A 412 -18.90 -14.53 2.57
C GLU A 412 -19.36 -14.37 4.02
N GLU A 413 -19.20 -15.40 4.86
CA GLU A 413 -19.58 -15.34 6.28
C GLU A 413 -18.65 -14.41 7.06
N LEU A 414 -17.35 -14.48 6.79
CA LEU A 414 -16.37 -13.61 7.42
C LEU A 414 -16.55 -12.15 6.96
N ILE A 415 -16.77 -11.93 5.67
CA ILE A 415 -17.03 -10.60 5.11
C ILE A 415 -18.27 -9.99 5.78
N ALA A 416 -19.37 -10.76 5.91
CA ALA A 416 -20.60 -10.29 6.57
C ALA A 416 -20.35 -9.87 8.03
N LYS A 417 -19.46 -10.56 8.74
CA LYS A 417 -19.07 -10.24 10.13
C LYS A 417 -18.35 -8.88 10.24
N TYR A 418 -17.56 -8.52 9.22
CA TYR A 418 -16.70 -7.35 9.21
C TYR A 418 -17.21 -6.21 8.31
N ILE A 419 -18.44 -6.30 7.81
CA ILE A 419 -19.05 -5.20 7.04
C ILE A 419 -19.05 -3.93 7.88
N HIS A 420 -18.52 -2.85 7.32
CA HIS A 420 -18.50 -1.55 7.95
C HIS A 420 -19.93 -1.00 8.08
N LYS A 421 -20.37 -0.72 9.30
CA LYS A 421 -21.76 -0.37 9.64
C LYS A 421 -22.32 0.89 8.93
N ASP A 422 -21.45 1.80 8.52
CA ASP A 422 -21.83 3.08 7.93
C ASP A 422 -21.85 3.06 6.39
N TYR A 423 -21.62 1.88 5.77
CA TYR A 423 -21.61 1.68 4.33
C TYR A 423 -22.69 0.67 3.90
N PRO A 424 -23.06 0.64 2.60
CA PRO A 424 -23.93 -0.39 2.06
C PRO A 424 -23.44 -1.80 2.40
N GLY A 425 -24.37 -2.73 2.52
CA GLY A 425 -24.09 -4.11 2.87
C GLY A 425 -23.25 -4.85 1.83
N GLN A 426 -23.03 -6.12 2.12
CA GLN A 426 -22.18 -7.00 1.31
C GLN A 426 -22.82 -7.24 -0.08
N TRP A 427 -22.11 -6.83 -1.13
CA TRP A 427 -22.49 -7.06 -2.54
C TRP A 427 -23.90 -6.57 -2.92
N GLU A 428 -24.38 -5.51 -2.31
CA GLU A 428 -25.67 -4.92 -2.65
C GLU A 428 -25.71 -4.47 -4.11
N SER A 429 -26.95 -4.28 -4.65
CA SER A 429 -27.11 -3.78 -6.01
C SER A 429 -26.44 -2.42 -6.19
N THR A 430 -25.74 -2.30 -7.30
CA THR A 430 -25.07 -1.06 -7.73
C THR A 430 -25.70 -0.48 -9.00
N ASP A 431 -26.98 -0.80 -9.27
CA ASP A 431 -27.69 -0.40 -10.50
C ASP A 431 -27.79 1.11 -10.68
N ALA A 432 -27.74 1.88 -9.58
CA ALA A 432 -27.67 3.34 -9.62
C ALA A 432 -26.46 3.87 -10.41
N TRP A 433 -25.40 3.05 -10.54
CA TRP A 433 -24.17 3.40 -11.25
C TRP A 433 -24.14 2.94 -12.72
N ASP A 434 -25.17 2.24 -13.19
CA ASP A 434 -25.19 1.67 -14.55
C ASP A 434 -25.22 2.76 -15.64
N HIS A 435 -25.75 3.93 -15.31
CA HIS A 435 -25.90 5.06 -16.21
C HIS A 435 -25.10 6.29 -15.78
N GLU A 436 -24.24 6.15 -14.77
CA GLU A 436 -23.36 7.24 -14.35
C GLU A 436 -22.39 7.57 -15.47
N TRP A 437 -22.52 8.77 -16.01
CA TRP A 437 -21.73 9.20 -17.16
C TRP A 437 -21.38 10.68 -17.05
N ALA A 438 -20.10 10.97 -17.24
CA ALA A 438 -19.63 12.33 -17.45
C ALA A 438 -19.24 12.52 -18.92
N ASN A 439 -19.33 13.72 -19.40
CA ASN A 439 -18.99 14.10 -20.78
C ASN A 439 -17.46 14.22 -20.93
N ASP A 440 -16.79 13.13 -20.57
CA ASP A 440 -15.32 13.10 -20.52
C ASP A 440 -14.73 12.87 -21.91
N ARG A 441 -13.66 13.54 -22.17
CA ARG A 441 -12.83 13.25 -23.34
C ARG A 441 -11.85 12.16 -22.99
N GLU A 442 -11.75 11.14 -23.82
CA GLU A 442 -10.78 10.05 -23.70
C GLU A 442 -9.39 10.54 -24.16
N TRP A 443 -8.69 11.28 -23.31
CA TRP A 443 -7.39 11.87 -23.65
C TRP A 443 -6.19 11.09 -23.14
N SER A 444 -6.39 10.06 -22.39
CA SER A 444 -5.31 9.33 -21.73
C SER A 444 -4.88 8.08 -22.47
#